data_1886b6f3d73e45abbdb74c4c6e3c4683
#
_entry.id   1886b6f3d73e45abbdb74c4c6e3c4683
#
_cell.length_a   1.000
_cell.length_b   1.000
_cell.length_c   1.000
_cell.angle_alpha   90.00
_cell.angle_beta   90.00
_cell.angle_gamma   90.00
#
_symmetry.space_group_name_H-M   'P 1'
#
loop_
_entity.id
_entity.type
_entity.pdbx_description
1 polymer ?
#
loop_
_entity_poly.entity_id
_entity_poly.type
_entity_poly.pdbx_seq_one_letter_code
_entity_poly.pdbx_strand_id
1 'polypeptide(L)'
;LSDIDIIEQIGSGNLVIDPYEEDNVEPASVDLRLGKEAKLVRSRYISGDKGIIDASEDDGSEKLMYDELEQPFIISPGTFVLTTTLERVKIPSDMVGHVLGRSTLGRLGISVHQTAGYIDPGFEGQITLELSNHGPAPVSFDPGQRICQIVFEELSSPALKPYGHEDSQYQNQSGATPSGMSFD
;
A
#
# COMPACT_ATOMS: atom_id res chain seq x y z
N LEU A 1 9.69 16.46 -3.23
CA LEU A 1 9.22 17.64 -2.51
C LEU A 1 9.85 17.68 -1.12
N SER A 2 10.08 18.89 -0.60
CA SER A 2 10.41 19.13 0.80
C SER A 2 9.15 19.13 1.67
N ASP A 3 9.31 19.18 2.98
CA ASP A 3 8.22 19.37 3.94
C ASP A 3 7.39 20.64 3.66
N ILE A 4 8.04 21.75 3.35
CA ILE A 4 7.39 23.02 3.00
C ILE A 4 6.50 22.83 1.76
N ASP A 5 7.04 22.26 0.70
CA ASP A 5 6.30 22.01 -0.54
C ASP A 5 5.10 21.07 -0.29
N ILE A 6 5.28 20.01 0.51
CA ILE A 6 4.23 19.06 0.87
C ILE A 6 3.08 19.78 1.62
N ILE A 7 3.43 20.59 2.62
CA ILE A 7 2.44 21.34 3.41
C ILE A 7 1.67 22.32 2.50
N GLU A 8 2.36 23.02 1.59
CA GLU A 8 1.72 23.93 0.63
C GLU A 8 0.79 23.19 -0.34
N GLN A 9 1.20 22.04 -0.86
CA GLN A 9 0.37 21.21 -1.74
C GLN A 9 -0.89 20.69 -1.02
N ILE A 10 -0.76 20.27 0.24
CA ILE A 10 -1.90 19.85 1.06
C ILE A 10 -2.79 21.06 1.40
N GLY A 11 -2.21 22.19 1.81
CA GLY A 11 -2.94 23.41 2.16
C GLY A 11 -3.74 23.99 0.99
N SER A 12 -3.26 23.84 -0.24
CA SER A 12 -3.98 24.24 -1.46
C SER A 12 -5.06 23.24 -1.89
N GLY A 13 -5.09 22.03 -1.32
CA GLY A 13 -5.98 20.94 -1.70
C GLY A 13 -5.59 20.24 -2.99
N ASN A 14 -4.40 20.49 -3.53
CA ASN A 14 -3.88 19.82 -4.71
C ASN A 14 -3.46 18.36 -4.39
N LEU A 15 -2.73 18.19 -3.29
CA LEU A 15 -2.44 16.90 -2.67
C LEU A 15 -3.39 16.68 -1.49
N VAL A 16 -4.00 15.49 -1.36
CA VAL A 16 -4.85 15.18 -0.21
C VAL A 16 -4.29 13.96 0.53
N ILE A 17 -4.19 14.08 1.84
CA ILE A 17 -3.93 13.00 2.79
C ILE A 17 -4.99 13.13 3.88
N ASP A 18 -5.86 12.14 4.02
CA ASP A 18 -6.98 12.19 4.95
C ASP A 18 -7.08 10.88 5.76
N PRO A 19 -7.02 10.94 7.12
CA PRO A 19 -6.85 12.14 7.95
C PRO A 19 -5.41 12.67 7.94
N TYR A 20 -5.23 13.97 7.78
CA TYR A 20 -3.93 14.63 7.83
C TYR A 20 -3.54 14.99 9.27
N GLU A 21 -2.28 14.70 9.61
CA GLU A 21 -1.64 15.12 10.85
C GLU A 21 -0.27 15.74 10.52
N GLU A 22 -0.06 16.99 10.90
CA GLU A 22 1.19 17.70 10.63
C GLU A 22 2.42 17.03 11.24
N ASP A 23 2.25 16.40 12.41
CA ASP A 23 3.31 15.63 13.10
C ASP A 23 3.81 14.41 12.30
N ASN A 24 3.12 14.02 11.24
CA ASN A 24 3.54 12.95 10.34
C ASN A 24 4.37 13.45 9.16
N VAL A 25 4.52 14.77 8.99
CA VAL A 25 5.36 15.34 7.94
C VAL A 25 6.83 15.26 8.37
N GLU A 26 7.62 14.62 7.56
CA GLU A 26 9.07 14.46 7.71
C GLU A 26 9.78 15.38 6.68
N PRO A 27 11.09 15.63 6.73
CA PRO A 27 11.76 16.62 5.88
C PRO A 27 11.54 16.49 4.36
N ALA A 28 11.17 15.30 3.87
CA ALA A 28 10.90 15.05 2.44
C ALA A 28 9.88 13.93 2.22
N SER A 29 9.05 13.63 3.20
CA SER A 29 8.05 12.56 3.12
C SER A 29 6.90 12.79 4.11
N VAL A 30 5.87 11.97 4.02
CA VAL A 30 4.82 11.89 5.04
C VAL A 30 4.74 10.46 5.54
N ASP A 31 4.80 10.26 6.85
CA ASP A 31 4.54 8.97 7.48
C ASP A 31 3.05 8.62 7.36
N LEU A 32 2.74 7.44 6.86
CA LEU A 32 1.38 6.90 6.82
C LEU A 32 1.21 5.82 7.88
N ARG A 33 -0.01 5.74 8.40
CA ARG A 33 -0.35 4.86 9.52
C ARG A 33 -1.04 3.59 9.04
N LEU A 34 -0.93 2.54 9.83
CA LEU A 34 -1.60 1.26 9.61
C LEU A 34 -3.11 1.42 9.78
N GLY A 35 -3.86 0.97 8.79
CA GLY A 35 -5.32 0.87 8.83
C GLY A 35 -5.81 -0.27 9.72
N LYS A 36 -7.12 -0.50 9.71
CA LYS A 36 -7.76 -1.49 10.59
C LYS A 36 -7.86 -2.88 9.97
N GLU A 37 -7.80 -3.00 8.66
CA GLU A 37 -7.94 -4.27 7.97
C GLU A 37 -6.59 -4.94 7.74
N ALA A 38 -6.52 -6.23 8.01
CA ALA A 38 -5.38 -7.08 7.70
C ALA A 38 -5.87 -8.47 7.31
N LYS A 39 -5.28 -9.04 6.26
CA LYS A 39 -5.64 -10.35 5.70
C LYS A 39 -4.40 -11.20 5.55
N LEU A 40 -4.36 -12.33 6.25
CA LEU A 40 -3.33 -13.33 6.03
C LEU A 40 -3.57 -14.01 4.68
N VAL A 41 -2.58 -13.97 3.80
CA VAL A 41 -2.65 -14.62 2.49
C VAL A 41 -2.06 -16.02 2.58
N ARG A 42 -2.85 -17.01 2.18
CA ARG A 42 -2.44 -18.42 2.16
C ARG A 42 -2.80 -19.09 0.84
N SER A 43 -2.01 -20.08 0.44
CA SER A 43 -2.38 -20.95 -0.66
C SER A 43 -3.60 -21.80 -0.27
N ARG A 44 -4.60 -21.84 -1.14
CA ARG A 44 -5.73 -22.77 -1.03
C ARG A 44 -5.30 -24.13 -1.56
N TYR A 45 -5.28 -25.13 -0.71
CA TYR A 45 -5.05 -26.49 -1.16
C TYR A 45 -6.32 -27.07 -1.78
N ILE A 46 -6.30 -27.30 -3.08
CA ILE A 46 -7.37 -28.02 -3.80
C ILE A 46 -6.84 -29.38 -4.17
N SER A 47 -7.52 -30.48 -3.73
CA SER A 47 -7.10 -31.84 -4.02
C SER A 47 -7.02 -32.08 -5.53
N GLY A 48 -5.84 -32.51 -6.02
CA GLY A 48 -5.60 -32.72 -7.44
C GLY A 48 -5.03 -31.53 -8.20
N ASP A 49 -5.00 -30.33 -7.59
CA ASP A 49 -4.33 -29.15 -8.13
C ASP A 49 -2.91 -29.03 -7.58
N LYS A 50 -1.99 -28.57 -8.41
CA LYS A 50 -0.60 -28.29 -8.01
C LYS A 50 -0.47 -27.01 -7.18
N GLY A 51 -1.54 -26.24 -7.00
CA GLY A 51 -1.51 -24.95 -6.31
C GLY A 51 -0.68 -23.87 -7.02
N ILE A 52 -0.40 -24.06 -8.31
CA ILE A 52 0.38 -23.13 -9.13
C ILE A 52 -0.58 -22.06 -9.68
N ILE A 53 -0.27 -20.80 -9.45
CA ILE A 53 -0.91 -19.65 -10.08
C ILE A 53 -0.19 -19.41 -11.41
N ASP A 54 -0.93 -19.45 -12.52
CA ASP A 54 -0.43 -19.04 -13.83
C ASP A 54 -0.71 -17.53 -13.98
N ALA A 55 0.33 -16.74 -13.84
CA ALA A 55 0.19 -15.29 -13.89
C ALA A 55 -0.22 -14.75 -15.27
N SER A 56 -0.25 -15.58 -16.32
CA SER A 56 -0.74 -15.20 -17.64
C SER A 56 -2.24 -15.45 -17.86
N GLU A 57 -2.86 -16.26 -16.99
CA GLU A 57 -4.25 -16.73 -17.18
C GLU A 57 -5.13 -16.51 -15.92
N ASP A 58 -4.52 -16.27 -14.75
CA ASP A 58 -5.21 -16.32 -13.46
C ASP A 58 -4.70 -15.22 -12.51
N ASP A 59 -5.62 -14.47 -11.93
CA ASP A 59 -5.33 -13.50 -10.86
C ASP A 59 -4.99 -14.15 -9.52
N GLY A 60 -4.99 -15.47 -9.45
CA GLY A 60 -4.76 -16.22 -8.22
C GLY A 60 -5.97 -16.26 -7.28
N SER A 61 -7.12 -15.66 -7.63
CA SER A 61 -8.28 -15.54 -6.74
C SER A 61 -8.82 -16.89 -6.28
N GLU A 62 -8.80 -17.90 -7.14
CA GLU A 62 -9.25 -19.25 -6.81
C GLU A 62 -8.24 -20.06 -5.98
N LYS A 63 -6.95 -19.69 -6.04
CA LYS A 63 -5.84 -20.45 -5.41
C LYS A 63 -5.32 -19.80 -4.13
N LEU A 64 -5.79 -18.59 -3.84
CA LEU A 64 -5.46 -17.88 -2.61
C LEU A 64 -6.66 -17.82 -1.67
N MET A 65 -6.34 -17.80 -0.38
CA MET A 65 -7.27 -17.55 0.71
C MET A 65 -6.81 -16.32 1.47
N TYR A 66 -7.78 -15.51 1.86
CA TYR A 66 -7.58 -14.27 2.60
C TYR A 66 -8.29 -14.38 3.94
N ASP A 67 -7.55 -14.74 4.98
CA ASP A 67 -8.13 -14.84 6.32
C ASP A 67 -8.03 -13.50 7.03
N GLU A 68 -9.14 -12.94 7.45
CA GLU A 68 -9.18 -11.71 8.25
C GLU A 68 -8.40 -11.89 9.55
N LEU A 69 -7.56 -10.91 9.89
CA LEU A 69 -6.81 -10.87 11.13
C LEU A 69 -7.43 -9.86 12.09
N GLU A 70 -7.65 -10.28 13.33
CA GLU A 70 -8.03 -9.38 14.40
C GLU A 70 -6.85 -8.48 14.82
N GLN A 71 -7.16 -7.25 15.17
CA GLN A 71 -6.17 -6.28 15.62
C GLN A 71 -6.00 -6.33 17.15
N PRO A 72 -4.80 -6.20 17.70
CA PRO A 72 -3.50 -6.17 17.00
C PRO A 72 -3.17 -7.53 16.35
N PHE A 73 -2.48 -7.52 15.22
CA PHE A 73 -2.09 -8.77 14.54
C PHE A 73 -0.58 -9.01 14.60
N ILE A 74 -0.21 -10.29 14.45
CA ILE A 74 1.19 -10.73 14.49
C ILE A 74 1.58 -11.31 13.14
N ILE A 75 2.69 -10.84 12.58
CA ILE A 75 3.31 -11.42 11.37
C ILE A 75 4.48 -12.30 11.80
N SER A 76 4.31 -13.62 11.64
CA SER A 76 5.37 -14.60 11.88
C SER A 76 6.39 -14.59 10.71
N PRO A 77 7.64 -15.03 10.95
CA PRO A 77 8.62 -15.20 9.87
C PRO A 77 8.08 -16.01 8.71
N GLY A 78 8.29 -15.54 7.47
CA GLY A 78 7.85 -16.18 6.23
C GLY A 78 6.36 -16.02 5.90
N THR A 79 5.61 -15.19 6.64
CA THR A 79 4.19 -14.91 6.31
C THR A 79 4.03 -13.65 5.48
N PHE A 80 2.95 -13.64 4.69
CA PHE A 80 2.54 -12.55 3.82
C PHE A 80 1.13 -12.08 4.21
N VAL A 81 0.97 -10.78 4.43
CA VAL A 81 -0.27 -10.15 4.90
C VAL A 81 -0.60 -8.96 4.02
N LEU A 82 -1.82 -8.89 3.51
CA LEU A 82 -2.37 -7.67 2.92
C LEU A 82 -2.98 -6.82 4.03
N THR A 83 -2.66 -5.53 4.03
CA THR A 83 -3.26 -4.53 4.91
C THR A 83 -3.43 -3.22 4.13
N THR A 84 -3.78 -2.15 4.80
CA THR A 84 -4.01 -0.86 4.16
C THR A 84 -3.45 0.28 5.01
N THR A 85 -3.24 1.44 4.40
CA THR A 85 -3.01 2.67 5.15
C THR A 85 -4.29 3.12 5.85
N LEU A 86 -4.15 3.81 6.98
CA LEU A 86 -5.27 4.52 7.61
C LEU A 86 -5.71 5.67 6.71
N GLU A 87 -4.74 6.37 6.17
CA GLU A 87 -4.95 7.52 5.31
C GLU A 87 -5.43 7.12 3.92
N ARG A 88 -6.37 7.92 3.42
CA ARG A 88 -6.69 8.02 2.01
C ARG A 88 -5.79 9.09 1.40
N VAL A 89 -5.19 8.82 0.27
CA VAL A 89 -4.36 9.78 -0.46
C VAL A 89 -5.00 10.11 -1.80
N LYS A 90 -4.79 11.35 -2.29
CA LYS A 90 -5.13 11.76 -3.65
C LYS A 90 -3.93 12.47 -4.24
N ILE A 91 -3.40 11.90 -5.31
CA ILE A 91 -2.24 12.40 -6.05
C ILE A 91 -2.73 13.25 -7.23
N PRO A 92 -2.25 14.48 -7.40
CA PRO A 92 -2.60 15.31 -8.57
C PRO A 92 -2.01 14.72 -9.86
N SER A 93 -2.48 15.20 -11.02
CA SER A 93 -2.08 14.69 -12.34
C SER A 93 -0.64 15.02 -12.75
N ASP A 94 0.00 15.93 -12.05
CA ASP A 94 1.37 16.42 -12.29
C ASP A 94 2.39 15.94 -11.25
N MET A 95 2.00 14.97 -10.44
CA MET A 95 2.82 14.44 -9.35
C MET A 95 2.71 12.91 -9.29
N VAL A 96 3.74 12.27 -8.74
CA VAL A 96 3.77 10.86 -8.43
C VAL A 96 4.14 10.67 -6.96
N GLY A 97 3.59 9.62 -6.33
CA GLY A 97 3.97 9.19 -5.00
C GLY A 97 4.81 7.91 -5.04
N HIS A 98 5.72 7.75 -4.06
CA HIS A 98 6.43 6.50 -3.83
C HIS A 98 6.25 6.07 -2.39
N VAL A 99 5.69 4.89 -2.18
CA VAL A 99 5.61 4.27 -0.86
C VAL A 99 6.95 3.62 -0.53
N LEU A 100 7.51 3.97 0.60
CA LEU A 100 8.76 3.42 1.11
C LEU A 100 8.56 2.85 2.51
N GLY A 101 9.36 1.83 2.86
CA GLY A 101 9.39 1.31 4.22
C GLY A 101 10.09 2.25 5.19
N ARG A 102 9.71 2.18 6.45
CA ARG A 102 10.45 2.86 7.54
C ARG A 102 11.65 2.02 7.95
N SER A 103 12.79 2.68 8.13
CA SER A 103 14.05 2.00 8.47
C SER A 103 13.97 1.17 9.76
N THR A 104 13.14 1.59 10.71
CA THR A 104 12.91 0.85 11.97
C THR A 104 12.31 -0.52 11.70
N LEU A 105 11.29 -0.61 10.83
CA LEU A 105 10.65 -1.86 10.45
C LEU A 105 11.56 -2.71 9.54
N GLY A 106 12.25 -2.07 8.59
CA GLY A 106 13.21 -2.75 7.74
C GLY A 106 14.31 -3.48 8.51
N ARG A 107 14.79 -2.89 9.64
CA ARG A 107 15.77 -3.52 10.52
C ARG A 107 15.23 -4.71 11.33
N LEU A 108 13.91 -4.85 11.44
CA LEU A 108 13.25 -6.04 12.00
C LEU A 108 13.00 -7.11 10.93
N GLY A 109 13.28 -6.81 9.66
CA GLY A 109 13.04 -7.71 8.53
C GLY A 109 11.64 -7.56 7.94
N ILE A 110 10.92 -6.47 8.20
CA ILE A 110 9.60 -6.21 7.65
C ILE A 110 9.73 -5.40 6.36
N SER A 111 9.19 -5.91 5.25
CA SER A 111 8.87 -5.14 4.06
C SER A 111 7.42 -4.69 4.10
N VAL A 112 7.12 -3.50 3.56
CA VAL A 112 5.75 -2.92 3.57
C VAL A 112 5.07 -2.98 2.21
N HIS A 113 5.82 -3.20 1.15
CA HIS A 113 5.35 -3.55 -0.19
C HIS A 113 6.35 -4.54 -0.81
N GLN A 114 5.93 -5.30 -1.80
CA GLN A 114 6.84 -6.23 -2.48
C GLN A 114 7.65 -5.49 -3.56
N THR A 115 6.98 -4.99 -4.59
CA THR A 115 7.65 -4.29 -5.71
C THR A 115 6.89 -3.07 -6.22
N ALA A 116 5.62 -2.91 -5.91
CA ALA A 116 4.74 -1.90 -6.48
C ALA A 116 4.52 -0.71 -5.51
N GLY A 117 5.61 -0.03 -5.17
CA GLY A 117 5.55 1.18 -4.32
C GLY A 117 5.22 2.46 -5.08
N TYR A 118 5.00 2.42 -6.40
CA TYR A 118 4.71 3.57 -7.24
C TYR A 118 3.22 3.90 -7.22
N ILE A 119 2.87 5.13 -6.88
CA ILE A 119 1.49 5.63 -6.84
C ILE A 119 1.32 6.63 -7.97
N ASP A 120 0.55 6.24 -8.97
CA ASP A 120 0.38 6.99 -10.21
C ASP A 120 -0.26 8.36 -10.02
N PRO A 121 0.06 9.33 -10.90
CA PRO A 121 -0.66 10.60 -11.01
C PRO A 121 -2.16 10.38 -11.20
N GLY A 122 -2.99 11.03 -10.40
CA GLY A 122 -4.46 10.89 -10.43
C GLY A 122 -5.03 9.80 -9.52
N PHE A 123 -4.20 8.97 -8.90
CA PHE A 123 -4.66 7.98 -7.93
C PHE A 123 -5.40 8.65 -6.77
N GLU A 124 -6.49 8.04 -6.35
CA GLU A 124 -7.22 8.40 -5.14
C GLU A 124 -7.70 7.13 -4.43
N GLY A 125 -7.33 6.94 -3.15
CA GLY A 125 -7.71 5.76 -2.37
C GLY A 125 -6.85 5.56 -1.13
N GLN A 126 -7.18 4.55 -0.35
CA GLN A 126 -6.26 3.98 0.64
C GLN A 126 -5.21 3.15 -0.11
N ILE A 127 -3.99 3.09 0.42
CA ILE A 127 -2.92 2.30 -0.20
C ILE A 127 -2.94 0.91 0.43
N THR A 128 -3.13 -0.12 -0.39
CA THR A 128 -2.92 -1.51 0.04
C THR A 128 -1.43 -1.75 0.24
N LEU A 129 -1.09 -2.32 1.39
CA LEU A 129 0.28 -2.67 1.77
C LEU A 129 0.43 -4.19 1.80
N GLU A 130 1.57 -4.65 1.32
CA GLU A 130 1.93 -6.06 1.14
C GLU A 130 3.02 -6.44 2.13
N LEU A 131 2.64 -6.61 3.41
CA LEU A 131 3.60 -6.86 4.49
C LEU A 131 4.18 -8.27 4.40
N SER A 132 5.50 -8.36 4.50
CA SER A 132 6.20 -9.65 4.68
C SER A 132 7.21 -9.56 5.80
N ASN A 133 7.30 -10.64 6.58
CA ASN A 133 8.31 -10.76 7.63
C ASN A 133 9.45 -11.69 7.14
N HIS A 134 10.57 -11.10 6.80
CA HIS A 134 11.83 -11.78 6.46
C HIS A 134 12.79 -11.89 7.65
N GLY A 135 12.39 -11.34 8.80
CA GLY A 135 13.16 -11.35 10.03
C GLY A 135 13.06 -12.69 10.78
N PRO A 136 13.85 -12.87 11.84
CA PRO A 136 13.91 -14.12 12.59
C PRO A 136 12.80 -14.28 13.66
N ALA A 137 12.05 -13.22 13.96
CA ALA A 137 11.07 -13.19 15.04
C ALA A 137 9.69 -12.68 14.58
N PRO A 138 8.60 -13.13 15.23
CA PRO A 138 7.28 -12.54 15.04
C PRO A 138 7.25 -11.06 15.42
N VAL A 139 6.53 -10.24 14.64
CA VAL A 139 6.36 -8.80 14.90
C VAL A 139 4.87 -8.49 15.03
N SER A 140 4.51 -7.78 16.10
CA SER A 140 3.14 -7.33 16.36
C SER A 140 2.90 -5.94 15.80
N PHE A 141 1.70 -5.73 15.28
CA PHE A 141 1.25 -4.47 14.68
C PHE A 141 -0.07 -4.01 15.28
N ASP A 142 -0.12 -2.73 15.65
CA ASP A 142 -1.32 -2.06 16.16
C ASP A 142 -1.88 -1.08 15.12
N PRO A 143 -3.21 -0.94 15.01
CA PRO A 143 -3.83 0.07 14.16
C PRO A 143 -3.37 1.48 14.55
N GLY A 144 -3.16 2.33 13.55
CA GLY A 144 -2.76 3.72 13.77
C GLY A 144 -1.26 3.92 14.01
N GLN A 145 -0.45 2.86 14.14
CA GLN A 145 1.01 3.04 14.19
C GLN A 145 1.55 3.44 12.80
N ARG A 146 2.61 4.25 12.77
CA ARG A 146 3.31 4.63 11.53
C ARG A 146 3.94 3.38 10.91
N ILE A 147 3.52 3.03 9.68
CA ILE A 147 3.90 1.78 9.00
C ILE A 147 4.83 1.99 7.81
N CYS A 148 4.60 3.02 7.03
CA CYS A 148 5.37 3.37 5.84
C CYS A 148 5.49 4.89 5.73
N GLN A 149 6.19 5.35 4.72
CA GLN A 149 6.28 6.77 4.35
C GLN A 149 5.99 6.91 2.86
N ILE A 150 5.43 8.05 2.47
CA ILE A 150 5.24 8.41 1.07
C ILE A 150 6.09 9.64 0.74
N VAL A 151 6.84 9.56 -0.35
CA VAL A 151 7.58 10.69 -0.94
C VAL A 151 6.90 11.11 -2.24
N PHE A 152 7.04 12.37 -2.63
CA PHE A 152 6.39 12.94 -3.79
C PHE A 152 7.41 13.56 -4.75
N GLU A 153 7.20 13.34 -6.04
CA GLU A 153 8.01 13.91 -7.12
C GLU A 153 7.09 14.60 -8.13
N GLU A 154 7.48 15.81 -8.56
CA GLU A 154 6.78 16.52 -9.63
C GLU A 154 7.14 15.94 -10.99
N LEU A 155 6.15 15.83 -11.86
CA LEU A 155 6.35 15.50 -13.25
C LEU A 155 6.73 16.76 -14.04
N SER A 156 7.49 16.61 -15.12
CA SER A 156 7.85 17.73 -16.01
C SER A 156 6.63 18.34 -16.72
N SER A 157 5.53 17.61 -16.75
CA SER A 157 4.21 18.06 -17.25
C SER A 157 3.15 17.11 -16.70
N PRO A 158 1.86 17.54 -16.60
CA PRO A 158 0.79 16.66 -16.16
C PRO A 158 0.64 15.43 -17.06
N ALA A 159 0.30 14.31 -16.46
CA ALA A 159 0.05 13.06 -17.18
C ALA A 159 -1.12 13.25 -18.15
N LEU A 160 -0.96 12.81 -19.40
CA LEU A 160 -2.03 12.87 -20.42
C LEU A 160 -3.20 11.95 -20.07
N LYS A 161 -2.91 10.81 -19.45
CA LYS A 161 -3.88 9.82 -18.97
C LYS A 161 -3.60 9.52 -17.51
N PRO A 162 -4.06 10.36 -16.58
CA PRO A 162 -3.87 10.09 -15.15
C PRO A 162 -4.67 8.86 -14.71
N TYR A 163 -4.26 8.24 -13.63
CA TYR A 163 -4.98 7.14 -12.99
C TYR A 163 -6.43 7.56 -12.66
N GLY A 164 -7.39 6.63 -12.79
CA GLY A 164 -8.82 6.93 -12.70
C GLY A 164 -9.50 6.98 -14.06
N HIS A 165 -8.78 6.79 -15.17
CA HIS A 165 -9.34 6.50 -16.49
C HIS A 165 -9.94 5.08 -16.54
N GLU A 166 -10.65 4.71 -17.61
CA GLU A 166 -11.51 3.51 -17.72
C GLU A 166 -10.84 2.18 -17.30
N ASP A 167 -9.51 2.08 -17.37
CA ASP A 167 -8.75 0.84 -17.07
C ASP A 167 -8.08 0.82 -15.69
N SER A 168 -8.43 1.72 -14.76
CA SER A 168 -7.77 1.85 -13.47
C SER A 168 -8.39 0.91 -12.42
N GLN A 169 -7.71 -0.18 -12.09
CA GLN A 169 -8.24 -1.26 -11.25
C GLN A 169 -8.44 -0.89 -9.78
N TYR A 170 -7.60 -0.02 -9.22
CA TYR A 170 -7.57 0.28 -7.80
C TYR A 170 -8.00 1.71 -7.44
N GLN A 171 -8.65 2.41 -8.37
CA GLN A 171 -9.17 3.75 -8.10
C GLN A 171 -10.28 3.68 -7.04
N ASN A 172 -10.22 4.59 -6.07
CA ASN A 172 -11.14 4.65 -4.93
C ASN A 172 -11.13 3.40 -4.03
N GLN A 173 -10.06 2.59 -4.07
CA GLN A 173 -9.97 1.43 -3.20
C GLN A 173 -10.03 1.83 -1.72
N SER A 174 -10.60 0.93 -0.93
CA SER A 174 -10.73 1.03 0.52
C SER A 174 -10.47 -0.34 1.13
N GLY A 175 -9.73 -0.37 2.23
CA GLY A 175 -9.35 -1.61 2.89
C GLY A 175 -8.22 -2.38 2.18
N ALA A 176 -7.95 -3.58 2.68
CA ALA A 176 -6.94 -4.49 2.15
C ALA A 176 -7.48 -5.21 0.91
N THR A 177 -7.23 -4.65 -0.26
CA THR A 177 -7.75 -5.13 -1.55
C THR A 177 -6.85 -6.25 -2.10
N PRO A 178 -7.39 -7.46 -2.39
CA PRO A 178 -6.67 -8.52 -3.08
C PRO A 178 -6.28 -8.14 -4.52
N SER A 179 -5.42 -8.97 -5.14
CA SER A 179 -5.14 -8.85 -6.59
C SER A 179 -6.45 -8.98 -7.37
N GLY A 180 -6.70 -8.07 -8.31
CA GLY A 180 -7.89 -8.01 -9.14
C GLY A 180 -7.60 -8.10 -10.64
N MET A 181 -6.40 -8.56 -11.02
CA MET A 181 -6.00 -8.56 -12.43
C MET A 181 -6.60 -9.73 -13.21
N SER A 182 -7.31 -9.41 -14.31
CA SER A 182 -7.23 -10.20 -15.53
C SER A 182 -6.01 -9.67 -16.31
N PHE A 183 -5.07 -10.54 -16.61
CA PHE A 183 -3.98 -10.22 -17.54
C PHE A 183 -4.55 -10.34 -18.96
N ASP A 184 -5.04 -9.22 -19.52
CA ASP A 184 -5.41 -9.11 -20.96
C ASP A 184 -4.17 -8.86 -21.81
#